data_8c81d2203525e4ce66ca6b83c7a8ac99
#
_entry.id   8c81d2203525e4ce66ca6b83c7a8ac99
#
_cell.length_a   1.000
_cell.length_b   1.000
_cell.length_c   1.000
_cell.angle_alpha   90.00
_cell.angle_beta   90.00
_cell.angle_gamma   90.00
#
_symmetry.space_group_name_H-M   'P 1'
#
loop_
_entity.id
_entity.type
_entity.pdbx_description
1 polymer ?
#
loop_
_entity_poly.entity_id
_entity_poly.type
_entity_poly.pdbx_seq_one_letter_code
_entity_poly.pdbx_strand_id
1 'polypeptide(L)'
;MKYCSTCGTVLELRIPEGDNRPRNCCPGCGAIHYVNPKIVVGTIPTFQGEVLLCKRAIEPRYGYWTLPAGFMELNETTHQGAERETREEAGATVQLGPLFTMFDVIRAEQVHLFFRAEMPTPDFAAGEESLDVKLFAEEDIPWDELAFKTVSKTLTLFFADRKAGRYTLHTGDVFDHTDWPESQFKA
;
A
#
# COMPACT_ATOMS: atom_id res chain seq x y z
N MET A 1 -18.74 -6.89 5.86
CA MET A 1 -18.94 -8.31 6.33
C MET A 1 -20.44 -8.55 6.44
N LYS A 2 -21.00 -9.63 5.83
CA LYS A 2 -22.45 -9.91 5.82
C LYS A 2 -22.85 -10.96 6.85
N TYR A 3 -21.98 -11.91 7.14
CA TYR A 3 -22.25 -13.03 8.04
C TYR A 3 -21.24 -13.06 9.19
N CYS A 4 -21.68 -13.53 10.34
CA CYS A 4 -20.84 -13.72 11.53
C CYS A 4 -19.81 -14.83 11.26
N SER A 5 -18.52 -14.53 11.47
CA SER A 5 -17.44 -15.53 11.30
C SER A 5 -17.47 -16.63 12.38
N THR A 6 -18.21 -16.43 13.48
CA THR A 6 -18.31 -17.39 14.59
C THR A 6 -19.46 -18.38 14.41
N CYS A 7 -20.66 -17.92 13.96
CA CYS A 7 -21.85 -18.76 13.93
C CYS A 7 -22.64 -18.71 12.60
N GLY A 8 -22.19 -17.97 11.60
CA GLY A 8 -22.83 -17.88 10.29
C GLY A 8 -24.12 -17.04 10.23
N THR A 9 -24.61 -16.49 11.33
CA THR A 9 -25.80 -15.65 11.35
C THR A 9 -25.56 -14.34 10.59
N VAL A 10 -26.58 -13.80 9.93
CA VAL A 10 -26.55 -12.48 9.29
C VAL A 10 -26.28 -11.41 10.33
N LEU A 11 -25.32 -10.53 10.06
CA LEU A 11 -24.93 -9.44 10.95
C LEU A 11 -25.86 -8.24 10.80
N GLU A 12 -26.05 -7.52 11.89
CA GLU A 12 -26.77 -6.26 11.97
C GLU A 12 -25.80 -5.12 12.27
N LEU A 13 -25.96 -4.00 11.55
CA LEU A 13 -25.20 -2.79 11.84
C LEU A 13 -25.94 -2.01 12.94
N ARG A 14 -25.37 -1.98 14.16
CA ARG A 14 -25.91 -1.26 15.31
C ARG A 14 -24.82 -0.74 16.22
N ILE A 15 -25.13 0.25 17.02
CA ILE A 15 -24.22 0.74 18.07
C ILE A 15 -24.34 -0.19 19.27
N PRO A 16 -23.30 -0.96 19.60
CA PRO A 16 -23.34 -1.84 20.77
C PRO A 16 -23.24 -1.02 22.07
N GLU A 17 -23.67 -1.62 23.17
CA GLU A 17 -23.57 -0.99 24.49
C GLU A 17 -22.11 -0.63 24.83
N GLY A 18 -21.89 0.61 25.25
CA GLY A 18 -20.55 1.12 25.57
C GLY A 18 -19.72 1.61 24.37
N ASP A 19 -20.23 1.52 23.13
CA ASP A 19 -19.58 2.07 21.92
C ASP A 19 -20.28 3.37 21.47
N ASN A 20 -19.62 4.13 20.59
CA ASN A 20 -20.13 5.38 20.02
C ASN A 20 -20.28 5.31 18.48
N ARG A 21 -20.01 4.14 17.87
CA ARG A 21 -20.07 3.94 16.42
C ARG A 21 -20.83 2.66 16.06
N PRO A 22 -21.48 2.62 14.88
CA PRO A 22 -22.07 1.39 14.38
C PRO A 22 -21.00 0.31 14.17
N ARG A 23 -21.32 -0.92 14.62
CA ARG A 23 -20.50 -2.12 14.43
C ARG A 23 -21.34 -3.24 13.84
N ASN A 24 -20.70 -4.18 13.18
CA ASN A 24 -21.33 -5.40 12.75
C ASN A 24 -21.54 -6.32 13.98
N CYS A 25 -22.78 -6.40 14.46
CA CYS A 25 -23.15 -7.18 15.64
C CYS A 25 -23.92 -8.43 15.22
N CYS A 26 -23.61 -9.54 15.85
CA CYS A 26 -24.33 -10.80 15.63
C CYS A 26 -25.52 -10.93 16.58
N PRO A 27 -26.79 -10.99 16.08
CA PRO A 27 -27.95 -11.22 16.95
C PRO A 27 -28.00 -12.65 17.46
N GLY A 28 -27.32 -13.61 16.82
CA GLY A 28 -27.36 -15.03 17.20
C GLY A 28 -26.43 -15.39 18.36
N CYS A 29 -25.15 -14.90 18.32
CA CYS A 29 -24.17 -15.25 19.35
C CYS A 29 -23.63 -14.05 20.14
N GLY A 30 -24.11 -12.83 19.86
CA GLY A 30 -23.68 -11.63 20.57
C GLY A 30 -22.29 -11.08 20.14
N ALA A 31 -21.59 -11.73 19.24
CA ALA A 31 -20.27 -11.27 18.80
C ALA A 31 -20.33 -9.89 18.13
N ILE A 32 -19.37 -9.02 18.46
CA ILE A 32 -19.19 -7.72 17.83
C ILE A 32 -17.95 -7.80 16.95
N HIS A 33 -18.10 -7.50 15.66
CA HIS A 33 -17.02 -7.53 14.69
C HIS A 33 -16.51 -6.12 14.45
N TYR A 34 -15.26 -5.88 14.82
CA TYR A 34 -14.55 -4.64 14.56
C TYR A 34 -13.84 -4.73 13.20
N VAL A 35 -13.90 -3.63 12.44
CA VAL A 35 -13.17 -3.48 11.18
C VAL A 35 -12.22 -2.30 11.35
N ASN A 36 -10.96 -2.54 11.09
CA ASN A 36 -9.89 -1.53 11.15
C ASN A 36 -9.36 -1.23 9.74
N PRO A 37 -8.75 -0.06 9.52
CA PRO A 37 -8.04 0.21 8.27
C PRO A 37 -7.00 -0.86 8.00
N LYS A 38 -6.85 -1.23 6.73
CA LYS A 38 -5.81 -2.16 6.29
C LYS A 38 -4.48 -1.42 6.16
N ILE A 39 -3.40 -2.09 6.51
CA ILE A 39 -2.06 -1.57 6.34
C ILE A 39 -1.50 -2.08 5.01
N VAL A 40 -1.05 -1.15 4.16
CA VAL A 40 -0.28 -1.43 2.94
C VAL A 40 1.17 -1.08 3.24
N VAL A 41 2.08 -1.98 2.95
CA VAL A 41 3.51 -1.81 3.16
C VAL A 41 4.27 -1.98 1.85
N GLY A 42 5.24 -1.12 1.62
CA GLY A 42 6.03 -1.18 0.39
C GLY A 42 7.36 -0.48 0.53
N THR A 43 8.12 -0.49 -0.55
CA THR A 43 9.46 0.08 -0.60
C THR A 43 9.61 1.11 -1.70
N ILE A 44 10.65 1.94 -1.58
CA ILE A 44 11.22 2.75 -2.64
C ILE A 44 12.58 2.11 -2.96
N PRO A 45 12.62 1.06 -3.78
CA PRO A 45 13.86 0.34 -4.06
C PRO A 45 14.72 1.17 -5.01
N THR A 46 15.98 1.37 -4.66
CA THR A 46 16.91 2.17 -5.46
C THR A 46 18.15 1.37 -5.82
N PHE A 47 18.66 1.60 -7.03
CA PHE A 47 19.96 1.11 -7.49
C PHE A 47 20.66 2.19 -8.30
N GLN A 48 21.86 2.60 -7.90
CA GLN A 48 22.66 3.64 -8.55
C GLN A 48 21.91 4.95 -8.84
N GLY A 49 20.96 5.32 -7.96
CA GLY A 49 20.16 6.54 -8.06
C GLY A 49 18.87 6.43 -8.86
N GLU A 50 18.63 5.32 -9.54
CA GLU A 50 17.35 4.99 -10.18
C GLU A 50 16.40 4.32 -9.20
N VAL A 51 15.09 4.45 -9.44
CA VAL A 51 14.02 3.83 -8.64
C VAL A 51 13.38 2.68 -9.40
N LEU A 52 13.21 1.52 -8.75
CA LEU A 52 12.53 0.38 -9.31
C LEU A 52 11.01 0.56 -9.20
N LEU A 53 10.32 0.42 -10.33
CA LEU A 53 8.86 0.40 -10.39
C LEU A 53 8.38 -0.91 -11.02
N CYS A 54 7.18 -1.35 -10.59
CA CYS A 54 6.46 -2.49 -11.11
C CYS A 54 5.29 -2.02 -11.97
N LYS A 55 5.06 -2.64 -13.14
CA LYS A 55 3.89 -2.41 -13.97
C LYS A 55 2.81 -3.43 -13.61
N ARG A 56 1.68 -2.97 -13.09
CA ARG A 56 0.64 -3.82 -12.49
C ARG A 56 0.02 -4.80 -13.50
N ALA A 57 -0.08 -6.07 -13.11
CA ALA A 57 -0.81 -7.12 -13.83
C ALA A 57 -2.22 -7.36 -13.27
N ILE A 58 -2.64 -6.62 -12.23
CA ILE A 58 -3.90 -6.80 -11.51
C ILE A 58 -4.69 -5.49 -11.39
N GLU A 59 -6.00 -5.62 -11.21
CA GLU A 59 -6.87 -4.48 -10.86
C GLU A 59 -6.77 -4.14 -9.35
N PRO A 60 -7.02 -2.89 -8.96
CA PRO A 60 -7.28 -1.73 -9.81
C PRO A 60 -6.00 -1.23 -10.52
N ARG A 61 -6.19 -0.47 -11.58
CA ARG A 61 -5.07 0.18 -12.31
C ARG A 61 -4.16 -0.82 -13.03
N TYR A 62 -4.71 -1.84 -13.67
CA TYR A 62 -3.98 -2.73 -14.57
C TYR A 62 -3.18 -1.92 -15.63
N GLY A 63 -1.91 -2.28 -15.82
CA GLY A 63 -1.01 -1.65 -16.79
C GLY A 63 -0.37 -0.33 -16.34
N TYR A 64 -0.69 0.19 -15.15
CA TYR A 64 -0.04 1.36 -14.56
C TYR A 64 1.19 0.98 -13.74
N TRP A 65 2.11 1.93 -13.57
CA TRP A 65 3.32 1.76 -12.77
C TRP A 65 3.09 2.08 -11.31
N THR A 66 3.75 1.36 -10.43
CA THR A 66 3.68 1.54 -8.98
C THR A 66 5.01 1.22 -8.30
N LEU A 67 5.20 1.70 -7.08
CA LEU A 67 6.19 1.13 -6.17
C LEU A 67 5.71 -0.26 -5.73
N PRO A 68 6.60 -1.24 -5.53
CA PRO A 68 6.23 -2.54 -5.00
C PRO A 68 5.63 -2.38 -3.60
N ALA A 69 4.39 -2.84 -3.42
CA ALA A 69 3.63 -2.70 -2.18
C ALA A 69 2.35 -3.50 -2.18
N GLY A 70 2.02 -4.13 -1.06
CA GLY A 70 0.77 -4.84 -0.85
C GLY A 70 0.31 -4.86 0.61
N PHE A 71 -0.68 -5.67 0.90
CA PHE A 71 -1.23 -5.75 2.25
C PHE A 71 -0.29 -6.46 3.21
N MET A 72 -0.09 -5.82 4.38
CA MET A 72 0.59 -6.47 5.49
C MET A 72 -0.18 -7.72 5.92
N GLU A 73 0.51 -8.83 6.10
CA GLU A 73 -0.04 -10.09 6.56
C GLU A 73 0.04 -10.25 8.08
N LEU A 74 -0.70 -11.23 8.61
CA LEU A 74 -0.61 -11.59 10.02
C LEU A 74 0.76 -12.23 10.33
N ASN A 75 1.27 -11.95 11.53
CA ASN A 75 2.53 -12.48 12.05
C ASN A 75 3.80 -11.98 11.33
N GLU A 76 3.73 -10.91 10.55
CA GLU A 76 4.89 -10.21 10.02
C GLU A 76 5.00 -8.78 10.58
N THR A 77 6.21 -8.25 10.61
CA THR A 77 6.45 -6.83 10.86
C THR A 77 6.24 -6.02 9.58
N THR A 78 6.03 -4.70 9.69
CA THR A 78 5.93 -3.83 8.51
C THR A 78 7.16 -3.89 7.60
N HIS A 79 8.36 -4.13 8.16
CA HIS A 79 9.59 -4.34 7.41
C HIS A 79 9.54 -5.66 6.64
N GLN A 80 9.17 -6.75 7.30
CA GLN A 80 9.07 -8.06 6.65
C GLN A 80 8.05 -8.07 5.52
N GLY A 81 6.88 -7.43 5.72
CA GLY A 81 5.88 -7.27 4.68
C GLY A 81 6.39 -6.46 3.49
N ALA A 82 7.07 -5.33 3.73
CA ALA A 82 7.63 -4.52 2.65
C ALA A 82 8.73 -5.24 1.85
N GLU A 83 9.57 -6.04 2.51
CA GLU A 83 10.57 -6.88 1.84
C GLU A 83 9.92 -8.01 1.05
N ARG A 84 8.88 -8.67 1.62
CA ARG A 84 8.13 -9.73 0.96
C ARG A 84 7.47 -9.22 -0.32
N GLU A 85 6.70 -8.12 -0.24
CA GLU A 85 6.04 -7.51 -1.39
C GLU A 85 7.05 -7.13 -2.50
N THR A 86 8.19 -6.54 -2.12
CA THR A 86 9.23 -6.19 -3.09
C THR A 86 9.79 -7.43 -3.80
N ARG A 87 9.95 -8.54 -3.08
CA ARG A 87 10.41 -9.80 -3.65
C ARG A 87 9.34 -10.45 -4.52
N GLU A 88 8.08 -10.42 -4.11
CA GLU A 88 6.97 -11.04 -4.84
C GLU A 88 6.64 -10.29 -6.13
N GLU A 89 6.56 -8.95 -6.08
CA GLU A 89 6.19 -8.15 -7.25
C GLU A 89 7.37 -7.86 -8.21
N ALA A 90 8.58 -7.70 -7.66
CA ALA A 90 9.75 -7.26 -8.42
C ALA A 90 10.89 -8.29 -8.48
N GLY A 91 10.81 -9.43 -7.79
CA GLY A 91 11.92 -10.39 -7.69
C GLY A 91 13.18 -9.80 -7.05
N ALA A 92 13.11 -8.59 -6.51
CA ALA A 92 14.26 -7.86 -6.02
C ALA A 92 14.54 -8.13 -4.53
N THR A 93 15.82 -8.23 -4.18
CA THR A 93 16.28 -8.21 -2.79
C THR A 93 16.68 -6.80 -2.41
N VAL A 94 16.24 -6.33 -1.25
CA VAL A 94 16.51 -4.98 -0.78
C VAL A 94 17.08 -4.95 0.64
N GLN A 95 17.86 -3.93 0.93
CA GLN A 95 18.25 -3.54 2.28
C GLN A 95 17.35 -2.39 2.70
N LEU A 96 16.44 -2.66 3.65
CA LEU A 96 15.52 -1.64 4.14
C LEU A 96 16.21 -0.57 4.97
N GLY A 97 15.87 0.66 4.64
CA GLY A 97 16.17 1.85 5.41
C GLY A 97 14.97 2.29 6.28
N PRO A 98 15.00 3.54 6.76
CA PRO A 98 13.91 4.08 7.57
C PRO A 98 12.59 4.19 6.80
N LEU A 99 11.47 4.18 7.56
CA LEU A 99 10.15 4.59 7.06
C LEU A 99 10.26 6.01 6.49
N PHE A 100 9.76 6.18 5.28
CA PHE A 100 9.87 7.45 4.55
C PHE A 100 8.53 8.17 4.43
N THR A 101 7.46 7.44 4.07
CA THR A 101 6.12 8.02 4.06
C THR A 101 5.13 7.17 4.83
N MET A 102 4.17 7.84 5.48
CA MET A 102 2.97 7.25 6.06
C MET A 102 1.77 8.10 5.61
N PHE A 103 0.91 7.55 4.75
CA PHE A 103 -0.25 8.24 4.23
C PHE A 103 -1.56 7.55 4.60
N ASP A 104 -2.49 8.33 5.14
CA ASP A 104 -3.86 7.91 5.35
C ASP A 104 -4.64 7.99 4.04
N VAL A 105 -5.16 6.85 3.59
CA VAL A 105 -6.03 6.75 2.40
C VAL A 105 -7.44 6.47 2.87
N ILE A 106 -8.11 7.51 3.36
CA ILE A 106 -9.36 7.40 4.13
C ILE A 106 -10.46 6.70 3.33
N ARG A 107 -10.61 7.00 2.04
CA ARG A 107 -11.63 6.36 1.19
C ARG A 107 -11.42 4.88 0.95
N ALA A 108 -10.18 4.44 0.92
CA ALA A 108 -9.83 3.02 0.76
C ALA A 108 -9.80 2.28 2.11
N GLU A 109 -10.01 3.01 3.23
CA GLU A 109 -9.84 2.47 4.58
C GLU A 109 -8.47 1.81 4.76
N GLN A 110 -7.41 2.53 4.32
CA GLN A 110 -6.03 2.03 4.31
C GLN A 110 -5.06 3.05 4.91
N VAL A 111 -3.92 2.53 5.42
CA VAL A 111 -2.73 3.30 5.75
C VAL A 111 -1.58 2.75 4.93
N HIS A 112 -0.93 3.61 4.13
CA HIS A 112 0.19 3.24 3.26
C HIS A 112 1.52 3.63 3.90
N LEU A 113 2.43 2.68 4.02
CA LEU A 113 3.76 2.84 4.58
C LEU A 113 4.80 2.51 3.51
N PHE A 114 5.64 3.48 3.13
CA PHE A 114 6.75 3.23 2.22
C PHE A 114 8.09 3.44 2.93
N PHE A 115 8.94 2.42 2.84
CA PHE A 115 10.30 2.44 3.37
C PHE A 115 11.29 2.79 2.26
N ARG A 116 12.31 3.55 2.58
CA ARG A 116 13.49 3.65 1.71
C ARG A 116 14.17 2.29 1.67
N ALA A 117 14.69 1.92 0.51
CA ALA A 117 15.37 0.64 0.35
C ALA A 117 16.47 0.75 -0.71
N GLU A 118 17.58 0.05 -0.49
CA GLU A 118 18.64 -0.07 -1.46
C GLU A 118 18.74 -1.50 -1.99
N MET A 119 18.91 -1.63 -3.28
CA MET A 119 19.19 -2.91 -3.92
C MET A 119 20.72 -3.12 -3.94
N PRO A 120 21.25 -4.21 -3.36
CA PRO A 120 22.69 -4.47 -3.41
C PRO A 120 23.16 -4.88 -4.80
N THR A 121 22.27 -5.41 -5.62
CA THR A 121 22.50 -5.83 -7.01
C THR A 121 21.32 -5.40 -7.89
N PRO A 122 21.49 -5.23 -9.20
CA PRO A 122 20.39 -4.93 -10.12
C PRO A 122 19.60 -6.16 -10.55
N ASP A 123 19.51 -7.17 -9.67
CA ASP A 123 18.77 -8.40 -9.95
C ASP A 123 17.29 -8.18 -9.59
N PHE A 124 16.46 -8.16 -10.62
CA PHE A 124 15.00 -8.05 -10.49
C PHE A 124 14.31 -8.74 -11.67
N ALA A 125 13.06 -9.15 -11.46
CA ALA A 125 12.21 -9.75 -12.47
C ALA A 125 10.73 -9.53 -12.11
N ALA A 126 9.87 -9.42 -13.10
CA ALA A 126 8.43 -9.31 -12.87
C ALA A 126 7.90 -10.57 -12.16
N GLY A 127 7.23 -10.38 -11.04
CA GLY A 127 6.46 -11.40 -10.35
C GLY A 127 5.08 -11.63 -11.01
N GLU A 128 4.27 -12.50 -10.41
CA GLU A 128 2.96 -12.87 -10.98
C GLU A 128 1.98 -11.68 -11.09
N GLU A 129 2.09 -10.71 -10.19
CA GLU A 129 1.25 -9.50 -10.17
C GLU A 129 1.85 -8.32 -10.96
N SER A 130 2.97 -8.54 -11.67
CA SER A 130 3.67 -7.52 -12.45
C SER A 130 3.79 -7.91 -13.91
N LEU A 131 3.39 -7.02 -14.83
CA LEU A 131 3.59 -7.16 -16.27
C LEU A 131 5.04 -6.89 -16.67
N ASP A 132 5.67 -5.97 -15.95
CA ASP A 132 7.04 -5.50 -16.21
C ASP A 132 7.62 -4.89 -14.93
N VAL A 133 8.93 -4.88 -14.82
CA VAL A 133 9.68 -4.23 -13.73
C VAL A 133 10.87 -3.51 -14.32
N LYS A 134 11.08 -2.24 -13.96
CA LYS A 134 12.12 -1.42 -14.56
C LYS A 134 12.68 -0.39 -13.58
N LEU A 135 13.97 -0.10 -13.72
CA LEU A 135 14.63 1.04 -13.08
C LEU A 135 14.38 2.32 -13.89
N PHE A 136 14.09 3.41 -13.21
CA PHE A 136 13.83 4.71 -13.79
C PHE A 136 14.70 5.79 -13.14
N ALA A 137 15.37 6.58 -13.95
CA ALA A 137 15.89 7.85 -13.51
C ALA A 137 14.74 8.81 -13.19
N GLU A 138 14.98 9.87 -12.41
CA GLU A 138 13.91 10.82 -12.02
C GLU A 138 13.19 11.43 -13.21
N GLU A 139 13.93 11.79 -14.26
CA GLU A 139 13.44 12.37 -15.50
C GLU A 139 12.62 11.42 -16.36
N ASP A 140 12.83 10.10 -16.20
CA ASP A 140 12.17 9.05 -16.98
C ASP A 140 10.95 8.45 -16.27
N ILE A 141 10.65 8.88 -15.05
CA ILE A 141 9.46 8.40 -14.31
C ILE A 141 8.19 8.69 -15.13
N PRO A 142 7.35 7.68 -15.39
CA PRO A 142 6.10 7.87 -16.14
C PRO A 142 5.00 8.45 -15.24
N TRP A 143 5.12 9.74 -14.88
CA TRP A 143 4.28 10.41 -13.88
C TRP A 143 2.78 10.29 -14.17
N ASP A 144 2.38 10.37 -15.45
CA ASP A 144 0.97 10.27 -15.86
C ASP A 144 0.44 8.82 -15.88
N GLU A 145 1.35 7.84 -15.79
CA GLU A 145 1.01 6.42 -15.75
C GLU A 145 1.23 5.81 -14.35
N LEU A 146 1.41 6.60 -13.31
CA LEU A 146 1.51 6.10 -11.95
C LEU A 146 0.12 5.68 -11.44
N ALA A 147 0.05 4.48 -10.86
CA ALA A 147 -1.22 3.85 -10.45
C ALA A 147 -1.95 4.62 -9.35
N PHE A 148 -1.22 5.15 -8.38
CA PHE A 148 -1.80 5.72 -7.16
C PHE A 148 -1.16 7.04 -6.78
N LYS A 149 -1.95 7.97 -6.26
CA LYS A 149 -1.43 9.26 -5.77
C LYS A 149 -0.49 9.13 -4.57
N THR A 150 -0.65 8.10 -3.76
CA THR A 150 0.32 7.79 -2.70
C THR A 150 1.70 7.52 -3.27
N VAL A 151 1.79 6.83 -4.41
CA VAL A 151 3.05 6.55 -5.12
C VAL A 151 3.64 7.83 -5.70
N SER A 152 2.85 8.60 -6.46
CA SER A 152 3.35 9.87 -7.04
C SER A 152 3.79 10.86 -5.97
N LYS A 153 3.03 11.00 -4.87
CA LYS A 153 3.38 11.84 -3.73
C LYS A 153 4.66 11.36 -3.03
N THR A 154 4.79 10.04 -2.82
CA THR A 154 5.99 9.44 -2.23
C THR A 154 7.22 9.71 -3.09
N LEU A 155 7.15 9.49 -4.40
CA LEU A 155 8.27 9.72 -5.33
C LEU A 155 8.65 11.21 -5.40
N THR A 156 7.66 12.12 -5.47
CA THR A 156 7.90 13.57 -5.47
C THR A 156 8.69 13.99 -4.23
N LEU A 157 8.26 13.54 -3.05
CA LEU A 157 8.94 13.83 -1.79
C LEU A 157 10.34 13.18 -1.73
N PHE A 158 10.45 11.94 -2.22
CA PHE A 158 11.72 11.23 -2.25
C PHE A 158 12.78 11.97 -3.07
N PHE A 159 12.44 12.41 -4.27
CA PHE A 159 13.38 13.16 -5.11
C PHE A 159 13.67 14.56 -4.56
N ALA A 160 12.69 15.22 -3.93
CA ALA A 160 12.91 16.50 -3.27
C ALA A 160 13.91 16.37 -2.09
N ASP A 161 13.71 15.38 -1.21
CA ASP A 161 14.60 15.12 -0.09
C ASP A 161 16.01 14.71 -0.56
N ARG A 162 16.09 13.91 -1.64
CA ARG A 162 17.36 13.55 -2.27
C ARG A 162 18.15 14.78 -2.74
N LYS A 163 17.47 15.72 -3.43
CA LYS A 163 18.08 16.99 -3.87
C LYS A 163 18.52 17.86 -2.69
N ALA A 164 17.77 17.83 -1.60
CA ALA A 164 18.10 18.55 -0.37
C ALA A 164 19.21 17.87 0.46
N GLY A 165 19.62 16.64 0.10
CA GLY A 165 20.62 15.85 0.82
C GLY A 165 20.16 15.38 2.20
N ARG A 166 18.86 15.43 2.48
CA ARG A 166 18.30 15.07 3.79
C ARG A 166 16.92 14.41 3.63
N TYR A 167 16.80 13.19 4.10
CA TYR A 167 15.54 12.47 4.14
C TYR A 167 14.86 12.61 5.51
N THR A 168 13.56 12.88 5.49
CA THR A 168 12.72 12.97 6.70
C THR A 168 11.50 12.07 6.55
N LEU A 169 10.84 11.72 7.66
CA LEU A 169 9.55 11.04 7.60
C LEU A 169 8.47 12.05 7.18
N HIS A 170 7.73 11.72 6.13
CA HIS A 170 6.59 12.48 5.65
C HIS A 170 5.28 11.78 6.03
N THR A 171 4.36 12.51 6.63
CA THR A 171 3.03 12.01 7.00
C THR A 171 1.95 12.90 6.41
N GLY A 172 0.76 12.37 6.25
CA GLY A 172 -0.39 13.13 5.76
C GLY A 172 -1.50 12.23 5.24
N ASP A 173 -2.42 12.84 4.53
CA ASP A 173 -3.58 12.17 3.96
C ASP A 173 -3.64 12.35 2.44
N VAL A 174 -4.38 11.45 1.81
CA VAL A 174 -4.68 11.51 0.39
C VAL A 174 -6.19 11.51 0.23
N PHE A 175 -6.75 12.70 -0.05
CA PHE A 175 -8.20 12.92 -0.15
C PHE A 175 -8.75 12.86 -1.57
N ASP A 176 -7.94 12.68 -2.59
CA ASP A 176 -8.40 12.86 -3.96
C ASP A 176 -9.32 11.72 -4.41
N HIS A 177 -10.47 12.16 -4.93
CA HIS A 177 -11.60 11.31 -5.29
C HIS A 177 -11.45 10.58 -6.62
N THR A 178 -10.39 10.85 -7.38
CA THR A 178 -10.24 10.38 -8.76
C THR A 178 -9.51 9.04 -8.89
N ASP A 179 -8.86 8.57 -7.83
CA ASP A 179 -7.93 7.44 -7.91
C ASP A 179 -8.57 6.07 -7.67
N TRP A 180 -9.84 6.04 -7.22
CA TRP A 180 -10.51 4.79 -6.90
C TRP A 180 -11.88 4.69 -7.59
N PRO A 181 -12.16 3.63 -8.35
CA PRO A 181 -13.48 3.45 -8.97
C PRO A 181 -14.56 3.31 -7.89
N GLU A 182 -15.68 4.04 -8.05
CA GLU A 182 -16.83 4.02 -7.11
C GLU A 182 -17.39 2.61 -6.82
N SER A 183 -17.15 1.65 -7.73
CA SER A 183 -17.60 0.27 -7.61
C SER A 183 -16.99 -0.50 -6.44
N GLN A 184 -15.83 -0.07 -5.90
CA GLN A 184 -15.18 -0.72 -4.76
C GLN A 184 -15.72 -0.27 -3.39
N PHE A 185 -16.57 0.77 -3.36
CA PHE A 185 -17.16 1.32 -2.12
C PHE A 185 -18.61 0.89 -1.89
N LYS A 186 -19.17 0.03 -2.71
CA LYS A 186 -20.49 -0.55 -2.43
C LYS A 186 -20.35 -1.70 -1.46
N ALA A 187 -20.80 -1.44 -0.22
CA ALA A 187 -20.97 -2.43 0.86
C ALA A 187 -21.90 -3.57 0.46
#